data_bca4e9f2f83d0dcd43fee382366fac1a
#
_entry.id   bca4e9f2f83d0dcd43fee382366fac1a
#
_cell.length_a   1.000
_cell.length_b   1.000
_cell.length_c   1.000
_cell.angle_alpha   90.00
_cell.angle_beta   90.00
_cell.angle_gamma   90.00
#
_symmetry.space_group_name_H-M   'P 1'
#
loop_
_entity.id
_entity.type
_entity.pdbx_description
1 polymer ?
#
loop_
_entity_poly.entity_id
_entity_poly.type
_entity_poly.pdbx_seq_one_letter_code
_entity_poly.pdbx_strand_id
1 'polypeptide(L)'
;MKCVILAGGSGERFWPISTRETPKQFLRLFSEKTLLRETFERISARLDPKDIYIVTNRAYAELTRVDVPEVPTENILLEPLKKNTAPACTYATLNFDPSETIFIVPADHYVPNVEDFWRYVQLGQKTLQEHEAIITFGIVPSRAETAYGYIEAGERIDEYVFEVNKFHEKPDHKTALSYLEKGNYFWNSGMFMYKVGYFIEQMKKHAPQVIEPFLKKRDLEQIYREVPSISIDYALMEKADRIVMVKAEFVWSDVGNFNSLKDLGVKNSQHTVVMNTENLFVKTSKPIIVIGVSDTIIVENENGILVCKMDQLDRLREALKVLEQKMKDHER
;
A
#
# COMPACT_ATOMS: atom_id res chain seq x y z
N MET A 1 0.91 -1.67 21.77
CA MET A 1 0.69 -1.90 20.32
C MET A 1 1.97 -1.63 19.58
N LYS A 2 2.39 -2.54 18.71
CA LYS A 2 3.50 -2.33 17.77
C LYS A 2 2.93 -2.00 16.40
N CYS A 3 3.64 -1.20 15.62
CA CYS A 3 3.26 -0.93 14.23
C CYS A 3 4.27 -1.57 13.27
N VAL A 4 3.79 -2.20 12.21
CA VAL A 4 4.62 -2.76 11.14
C VAL A 4 4.30 -2.02 9.84
N ILE A 5 5.27 -1.33 9.28
CA ILE A 5 5.18 -0.62 8.01
C ILE A 5 5.66 -1.56 6.90
N LEU A 6 4.80 -1.89 5.94
CA LEU A 6 5.14 -2.73 4.79
C LEU A 6 5.74 -1.89 3.67
N ALA A 7 7.03 -2.03 3.42
CA ALA A 7 7.81 -1.24 2.45
C ALA A 7 8.48 -2.09 1.35
N GLY A 8 7.86 -3.21 0.95
CA GLY A 8 8.42 -4.19 -0.01
C GLY A 8 8.03 -3.99 -1.48
N GLY A 9 7.26 -2.94 -1.82
CA GLY A 9 6.77 -2.69 -3.18
C GLY A 9 7.87 -2.30 -4.17
N SER A 10 7.77 -2.70 -5.46
CA SER A 10 8.70 -2.30 -6.53
C SER A 10 8.33 -1.02 -7.26
N GLY A 11 7.08 -0.53 -7.09
CA GLY A 11 6.64 0.79 -7.55
C GLY A 11 6.67 1.10 -9.05
N GLU A 12 6.78 0.12 -9.95
CA GLU A 12 6.99 0.29 -11.41
C GLU A 12 5.96 1.19 -12.13
N ARG A 13 4.80 1.43 -11.51
CA ARG A 13 3.70 2.26 -12.08
C ARG A 13 4.00 3.77 -12.13
N PHE A 14 5.12 4.20 -11.54
CA PHE A 14 5.56 5.61 -11.56
C PHE A 14 6.82 5.84 -12.39
N TRP A 15 7.17 4.92 -13.31
CA TRP A 15 8.24 5.20 -14.25
C TRP A 15 7.92 6.50 -15.05
N PRO A 16 8.91 7.39 -15.28
CA PRO A 16 10.34 7.26 -15.03
C PRO A 16 10.80 7.67 -13.62
N ILE A 17 9.92 8.20 -12.75
CA ILE A 17 10.35 8.66 -11.42
C ILE A 17 10.55 7.51 -10.43
N SER A 18 9.93 6.35 -10.62
CA SER A 18 10.25 5.13 -9.89
C SER A 18 11.10 4.20 -10.74
N THR A 19 12.11 3.62 -10.14
CA THR A 19 13.00 2.60 -10.71
C THR A 19 13.11 1.41 -9.78
N ARG A 20 13.89 0.39 -10.19
CA ARG A 20 14.22 -0.72 -9.28
C ARG A 20 15.09 -0.28 -8.11
N GLU A 21 15.94 0.75 -8.32
CA GLU A 21 16.81 1.33 -7.30
C GLU A 21 16.05 2.27 -6.37
N THR A 22 15.03 2.96 -6.88
CA THR A 22 14.20 3.92 -6.13
C THR A 22 12.73 3.58 -6.30
N PRO A 23 12.20 2.58 -5.55
CA PRO A 23 10.80 2.19 -5.63
C PRO A 23 9.87 3.24 -5.00
N LYS A 24 8.56 3.09 -5.26
CA LYS A 24 7.51 4.06 -4.95
C LYS A 24 7.57 4.63 -3.53
N GLN A 25 7.81 3.82 -2.51
CA GLN A 25 7.83 4.25 -1.11
C GLN A 25 8.93 5.27 -0.80
N PHE A 26 9.96 5.39 -1.64
CA PHE A 26 11.04 6.38 -1.52
C PHE A 26 10.84 7.60 -2.44
N LEU A 27 9.70 7.69 -3.14
CA LEU A 27 9.39 8.86 -3.95
C LEU A 27 8.84 10.01 -3.09
N ARG A 28 9.18 11.24 -3.50
CA ARG A 28 8.69 12.50 -2.94
C ARG A 28 7.60 13.04 -3.85
N LEU A 29 6.34 12.67 -3.55
CA LEU A 29 5.21 12.95 -4.44
C LEU A 29 4.38 14.13 -4.00
N PHE A 30 4.28 14.38 -2.69
CA PHE A 30 3.40 15.39 -2.10
C PHE A 30 4.17 16.48 -1.34
N SER A 31 5.35 16.16 -0.85
CA SER A 31 6.23 17.05 -0.09
C SER A 31 7.70 16.76 -0.41
N GLU A 32 8.62 17.39 0.30
CA GLU A 32 10.07 17.09 0.23
C GLU A 32 10.42 15.75 0.93
N LYS A 33 9.44 15.07 1.52
CA LYS A 33 9.60 13.79 2.21
C LYS A 33 9.18 12.63 1.30
N THR A 34 9.76 11.46 1.53
CA THR A 34 9.34 10.23 0.86
C THR A 34 8.01 9.74 1.43
N LEU A 35 7.28 8.88 0.71
CA LEU A 35 6.06 8.27 1.22
C LEU A 35 6.31 7.43 2.49
N LEU A 36 7.46 6.72 2.55
CA LEU A 36 7.87 5.98 3.74
C LEU A 36 8.09 6.94 4.93
N ARG A 37 8.80 8.06 4.72
CA ARG A 37 9.02 9.08 5.74
C ARG A 37 7.72 9.69 6.24
N GLU A 38 6.80 10.05 5.35
CA GLU A 38 5.47 10.55 5.70
C GLU A 38 4.67 9.54 6.52
N THR A 39 4.75 8.25 6.14
CA THR A 39 4.10 7.17 6.89
C THR A 39 4.74 6.99 8.28
N PHE A 40 6.06 6.97 8.37
CA PHE A 40 6.77 6.89 9.65
C PHE A 40 6.39 8.05 10.57
N GLU A 41 6.41 9.29 10.10
CA GLU A 41 6.06 10.47 10.90
C GLU A 41 4.60 10.43 11.38
N ARG A 42 3.68 9.96 10.52
CA ARG A 42 2.28 9.76 10.89
C ARG A 42 2.14 8.75 12.04
N ILE A 43 2.90 7.65 11.99
CA ILE A 43 2.86 6.61 13.03
C ILE A 43 3.58 7.08 14.30
N SER A 44 4.76 7.68 14.18
CA SER A 44 5.56 8.16 15.32
C SER A 44 4.93 9.36 16.04
N ALA A 45 3.89 9.99 15.49
CA ALA A 45 3.10 11.00 16.19
C ALA A 45 2.45 10.47 17.49
N ARG A 46 2.23 9.15 17.61
CA ARG A 46 1.60 8.50 18.78
C ARG A 46 2.31 7.23 19.25
N LEU A 47 3.30 6.73 18.53
CA LEU A 47 4.12 5.57 18.91
C LEU A 47 5.58 5.95 19.01
N ASP A 48 6.27 5.38 20.00
CA ASP A 48 7.72 5.48 20.11
C ASP A 48 8.38 4.75 18.91
N PRO A 49 9.43 5.30 18.28
CA PRO A 49 10.16 4.63 17.19
C PRO A 49 10.61 3.20 17.50
N LYS A 50 10.89 2.87 18.78
CA LYS A 50 11.20 1.48 19.21
C LYS A 50 10.04 0.50 19.06
N ASP A 51 8.80 0.99 18.93
CA ASP A 51 7.59 0.21 18.73
C ASP A 51 7.16 0.17 17.24
N ILE A 52 7.99 0.75 16.35
CA ILE A 52 7.78 0.77 14.90
C ILE A 52 8.77 -0.20 14.23
N TYR A 53 8.23 -1.07 13.39
CA TYR A 53 8.97 -2.05 12.61
C TYR A 53 8.74 -1.79 11.13
N ILE A 54 9.74 -2.07 10.30
CA ILE A 54 9.63 -1.90 8.84
C ILE A 54 10.00 -3.21 8.17
N VAL A 55 9.08 -3.75 7.36
CA VAL A 55 9.39 -4.90 6.51
C VAL A 55 9.71 -4.40 5.11
N THR A 56 10.92 -4.67 4.66
CA THR A 56 11.37 -4.25 3.33
C THR A 56 12.25 -5.32 2.67
N ASN A 57 12.46 -5.22 1.36
CA ASN A 57 13.40 -6.09 0.68
C ASN A 57 14.85 -5.76 1.10
N ARG A 58 15.71 -6.76 1.20
CA ARG A 58 17.13 -6.60 1.53
C ARG A 58 17.84 -5.55 0.63
N ALA A 59 17.45 -5.45 -0.63
CA ALA A 59 18.01 -4.47 -1.56
C ALA A 59 17.75 -3.01 -1.14
N TYR A 60 16.71 -2.76 -0.34
CA TYR A 60 16.32 -1.42 0.11
C TYR A 60 16.69 -1.12 1.57
N ALA A 61 17.47 -2.01 2.20
CA ALA A 61 17.84 -1.87 3.61
C ALA A 61 18.51 -0.53 3.91
N GLU A 62 19.47 -0.13 3.09
CA GLU A 62 20.22 1.13 3.28
C GLU A 62 19.34 2.36 3.01
N LEU A 63 18.56 2.34 1.94
CA LEU A 63 17.59 3.41 1.67
C LEU A 63 16.63 3.61 2.85
N THR A 64 16.14 2.50 3.42
CA THR A 64 15.24 2.55 4.59
C THR A 64 15.93 3.16 5.81
N ARG A 65 17.18 2.75 6.12
CA ARG A 65 17.93 3.28 7.27
C ARG A 65 18.23 4.78 7.14
N VAL A 66 18.54 5.22 5.92
CA VAL A 66 18.80 6.65 5.64
C VAL A 66 17.53 7.47 5.74
N ASP A 67 16.41 6.93 5.28
CA ASP A 67 15.14 7.65 5.22
C ASP A 67 14.46 7.80 6.60
N VAL A 68 14.57 6.77 7.45
CA VAL A 68 13.97 6.72 8.80
C VAL A 68 14.99 6.25 9.86
N PRO A 69 16.04 7.04 10.12
CA PRO A 69 17.14 6.66 11.02
C PRO A 69 16.73 6.54 12.49
N GLU A 70 15.52 7.01 12.85
CA GLU A 70 14.99 6.90 14.21
C GLU A 70 14.48 5.49 14.54
N VAL A 71 14.20 4.65 13.53
CA VAL A 71 13.81 3.26 13.73
C VAL A 71 15.05 2.43 14.06
N PRO A 72 15.07 1.67 15.18
CA PRO A 72 16.18 0.78 15.52
C PRO A 72 16.49 -0.19 14.36
N THR A 73 17.78 -0.42 14.10
CA THR A 73 18.21 -1.27 12.97
C THR A 73 17.64 -2.68 13.06
N GLU A 74 17.51 -3.22 14.26
CA GLU A 74 16.89 -4.54 14.53
C GLU A 74 15.40 -4.61 14.21
N ASN A 75 14.72 -3.46 14.16
CA ASN A 75 13.31 -3.35 13.77
C ASN A 75 13.12 -3.25 12.26
N ILE A 76 14.21 -3.17 11.47
CA ILE A 76 14.14 -3.22 10.01
C ILE A 76 14.26 -4.68 9.58
N LEU A 77 13.14 -5.31 9.31
CA LEU A 77 13.01 -6.71 8.95
C LEU A 77 13.22 -6.88 7.43
N LEU A 78 14.25 -7.64 7.05
CA LEU A 78 14.69 -7.74 5.65
C LEU A 78 14.17 -9.01 4.99
N GLU A 79 13.29 -8.88 4.00
CA GLU A 79 12.86 -9.98 3.15
C GLU A 79 13.98 -10.32 2.13
N PRO A 80 14.39 -11.60 2.04
CA PRO A 80 15.39 -12.01 1.06
C PRO A 80 14.85 -12.05 -0.38
N LEU A 81 13.54 -12.34 -0.54
CA LEU A 81 12.85 -12.42 -1.82
C LEU A 81 11.49 -11.73 -1.74
N LYS A 82 11.01 -11.20 -2.87
CA LYS A 82 9.67 -10.62 -2.97
C LYS A 82 8.61 -11.72 -3.08
N LYS A 83 7.73 -11.85 -2.07
CA LYS A 83 6.68 -12.88 -2.00
C LYS A 83 5.27 -12.35 -1.71
N ASN A 84 5.04 -11.03 -1.94
CA ASN A 84 3.78 -10.37 -1.65
C ASN A 84 3.51 -10.22 -0.14
N THR A 85 2.32 -9.78 0.27
CA THR A 85 2.06 -9.28 1.63
C THR A 85 1.81 -10.38 2.68
N ALA A 86 1.33 -11.57 2.32
CA ALA A 86 1.10 -12.61 3.33
C ALA A 86 2.40 -13.13 4.00
N PRO A 87 3.47 -13.48 3.26
CA PRO A 87 4.76 -13.81 3.89
C PRO A 87 5.37 -12.65 4.67
N ALA A 88 5.26 -11.40 4.18
CA ALA A 88 5.77 -10.21 4.87
C ALA A 88 5.07 -9.99 6.22
N CYS A 89 3.72 -10.04 6.25
CA CYS A 89 2.93 -9.95 7.48
C CYS A 89 3.25 -11.10 8.44
N THR A 90 3.37 -12.34 7.93
CA THR A 90 3.69 -13.52 8.75
C THR A 90 5.09 -13.40 9.36
N TYR A 91 6.09 -13.04 8.55
CA TYR A 91 7.46 -12.83 9.01
C TYR A 91 7.52 -11.78 10.12
N ALA A 92 6.88 -10.63 9.91
CA ALA A 92 6.85 -9.58 10.93
C ALA A 92 6.15 -10.05 12.21
N THR A 93 4.95 -10.62 12.09
CA THR A 93 4.10 -10.98 13.22
C THR A 93 4.75 -12.02 14.15
N LEU A 94 5.51 -12.96 13.61
CA LEU A 94 6.19 -14.00 14.39
C LEU A 94 7.38 -13.49 15.24
N ASN A 95 7.71 -12.20 15.18
CA ASN A 95 8.70 -11.57 16.07
C ASN A 95 8.10 -11.06 17.39
N PHE A 96 6.79 -11.22 17.61
CA PHE A 96 6.08 -10.66 18.74
C PHE A 96 5.38 -11.71 19.59
N ASP A 97 5.11 -11.38 20.86
CA ASP A 97 4.40 -12.27 21.76
C ASP A 97 2.92 -12.41 21.35
N PRO A 98 2.30 -13.60 21.58
CA PRO A 98 0.90 -13.85 21.19
C PRO A 98 -0.12 -12.85 21.76
N SER A 99 0.16 -12.22 22.90
CA SER A 99 -0.70 -11.22 23.55
C SER A 99 -0.57 -9.81 22.97
N GLU A 100 0.47 -9.55 22.20
CA GLU A 100 0.72 -8.22 21.63
C GLU A 100 -0.26 -7.90 20.51
N THR A 101 -0.57 -6.61 20.39
CA THR A 101 -1.35 -6.05 19.28
C THR A 101 -0.42 -5.52 18.22
N ILE A 102 -0.61 -5.95 16.98
CA ILE A 102 0.10 -5.48 15.80
C ILE A 102 -0.83 -4.64 14.94
N PHE A 103 -0.32 -3.51 14.46
CA PHE A 103 -0.96 -2.67 13.47
C PHE A 103 -0.11 -2.65 12.18
N ILE A 104 -0.65 -3.20 11.11
CA ILE A 104 -0.01 -3.25 9.78
C ILE A 104 -0.45 -2.04 8.96
N VAL A 105 0.52 -1.33 8.37
CA VAL A 105 0.25 -0.21 7.46
C VAL A 105 1.15 -0.27 6.22
N PRO A 106 0.66 0.05 5.02
CA PRO A 106 1.50 0.21 3.84
C PRO A 106 2.37 1.48 3.93
N ALA A 107 3.60 1.41 3.45
CA ALA A 107 4.57 2.52 3.45
C ALA A 107 4.26 3.61 2.42
N ASP A 108 3.42 3.31 1.42
CA ASP A 108 3.28 4.06 0.18
C ASP A 108 1.89 4.65 -0.03
N HIS A 109 1.08 4.70 1.02
CA HIS A 109 -0.24 5.30 1.00
C HIS A 109 -0.21 6.75 1.51
N TYR A 110 -0.99 7.60 0.84
CA TYR A 110 -1.16 9.00 1.23
C TYR A 110 -2.31 9.16 2.22
N VAL A 111 -2.01 9.73 3.39
CA VAL A 111 -2.97 10.08 4.45
C VAL A 111 -2.49 11.38 5.09
N PRO A 112 -3.01 12.54 4.66
CA PRO A 112 -2.46 13.84 5.06
C PRO A 112 -2.85 14.29 6.47
N ASN A 113 -4.00 13.85 7.00
CA ASN A 113 -4.48 14.28 8.31
C ASN A 113 -4.14 13.25 9.40
N VAL A 114 -3.11 13.56 10.18
CA VAL A 114 -2.59 12.67 11.23
C VAL A 114 -3.59 12.50 12.38
N GLU A 115 -4.29 13.57 12.79
CA GLU A 115 -5.22 13.50 13.92
C GLU A 115 -6.47 12.68 13.57
N ASP A 116 -7.04 12.88 12.38
CA ASP A 116 -8.17 12.08 11.91
C ASP A 116 -7.78 10.60 11.77
N PHE A 117 -6.59 10.32 11.21
CA PHE A 117 -6.08 8.97 11.11
C PHE A 117 -6.04 8.29 12.48
N TRP A 118 -5.44 8.94 13.48
CA TRP A 118 -5.30 8.35 14.82
C TRP A 118 -6.62 8.20 15.57
N ARG A 119 -7.62 9.05 15.30
CA ARG A 119 -8.97 8.87 15.84
C ARG A 119 -9.55 7.50 15.47
N TYR A 120 -9.44 7.11 14.20
CA TYR A 120 -9.93 5.80 13.74
C TYR A 120 -9.02 4.64 14.18
N VAL A 121 -7.71 4.83 14.24
CA VAL A 121 -6.78 3.84 14.79
C VAL A 121 -7.09 3.53 16.26
N GLN A 122 -7.36 4.54 17.07
CA GLN A 122 -7.77 4.37 18.49
C GLN A 122 -9.11 3.65 18.59
N LEU A 123 -10.07 3.95 17.71
CA LEU A 123 -11.33 3.21 17.66
C LEU A 123 -11.09 1.73 17.33
N GLY A 124 -10.25 1.43 16.33
CA GLY A 124 -9.87 0.05 16.01
C GLY A 124 -9.19 -0.66 17.17
N GLN A 125 -8.32 0.04 17.91
CA GLN A 125 -7.65 -0.51 19.09
C GLN A 125 -8.65 -0.81 20.22
N LYS A 126 -9.63 0.07 20.49
CA LYS A 126 -10.72 -0.17 21.44
C LYS A 126 -11.55 -1.38 21.00
N THR A 127 -11.97 -1.43 19.75
CA THR A 127 -12.75 -2.54 19.18
C THR A 127 -12.03 -3.88 19.36
N LEU A 128 -10.70 -3.92 19.13
CA LEU A 128 -9.90 -5.13 19.31
C LEU A 128 -9.79 -5.60 20.76
N GLN A 129 -9.96 -4.70 21.74
CA GLN A 129 -10.03 -5.08 23.17
C GLN A 129 -11.36 -5.76 23.54
N GLU A 130 -12.43 -5.38 22.84
CA GLU A 130 -13.79 -5.88 23.08
C GLU A 130 -14.13 -7.12 22.25
N HIS A 131 -13.43 -7.32 21.13
CA HIS A 131 -13.69 -8.39 20.15
C HIS A 131 -12.41 -9.12 19.74
N GLU A 132 -12.44 -10.44 19.76
CA GLU A 132 -11.38 -11.24 19.14
C GLU A 132 -11.65 -11.33 17.62
N ALA A 133 -10.91 -10.53 16.85
CA ALA A 133 -11.09 -10.36 15.42
C ALA A 133 -9.83 -9.80 14.75
N ILE A 134 -9.81 -9.77 13.43
CA ILE A 134 -8.93 -8.87 12.67
C ILE A 134 -9.71 -7.58 12.42
N ILE A 135 -9.12 -6.44 12.78
CA ILE A 135 -9.69 -5.14 12.48
C ILE A 135 -9.14 -4.66 11.13
N THR A 136 -10.00 -4.18 10.25
CA THR A 136 -9.61 -3.48 9.01
C THR A 136 -10.21 -2.08 8.97
N PHE A 137 -9.66 -1.21 8.11
CA PHE A 137 -10.13 0.16 7.95
C PHE A 137 -10.72 0.33 6.56
N GLY A 138 -12.05 0.46 6.49
CA GLY A 138 -12.79 0.65 5.26
C GLY A 138 -12.96 2.12 4.93
N ILE A 139 -12.49 2.54 3.76
CA ILE A 139 -12.59 3.92 3.28
C ILE A 139 -13.88 4.10 2.49
N VAL A 140 -14.59 5.19 2.74
CA VAL A 140 -15.80 5.53 2.00
C VAL A 140 -15.47 5.76 0.52
N PRO A 141 -16.02 4.97 -0.41
CA PRO A 141 -15.69 5.10 -1.81
C PRO A 141 -16.31 6.38 -2.41
N SER A 142 -15.52 7.12 -3.17
CA SER A 142 -15.98 8.33 -3.89
C SER A 142 -16.20 8.09 -5.39
N ARG A 143 -15.79 6.93 -5.92
CA ARG A 143 -15.91 6.53 -7.34
C ARG A 143 -15.89 5.01 -7.47
N ALA A 144 -16.26 4.51 -8.65
CA ALA A 144 -16.15 3.09 -9.00
C ALA A 144 -14.68 2.76 -9.37
N GLU A 145 -13.88 2.38 -8.36
CA GLU A 145 -12.47 2.04 -8.54
C GLU A 145 -12.28 0.54 -8.74
N THR A 146 -11.62 0.14 -9.82
CA THR A 146 -11.40 -1.27 -10.15
C THR A 146 -10.04 -1.80 -9.68
N ALA A 147 -9.13 -0.90 -9.29
CA ALA A 147 -7.81 -1.26 -8.79
C ALA A 147 -7.81 -1.61 -7.30
N TYR A 148 -8.89 -1.32 -6.57
CA TYR A 148 -9.00 -1.55 -5.12
C TYR A 148 -9.80 -2.81 -4.79
N GLY A 149 -9.49 -3.38 -3.62
CA GLY A 149 -10.37 -4.31 -2.94
C GLY A 149 -11.55 -3.57 -2.29
N TYR A 150 -12.70 -4.24 -2.17
CA TYR A 150 -13.89 -3.73 -1.50
C TYR A 150 -14.26 -4.62 -0.32
N ILE A 151 -14.73 -3.98 0.74
CA ILE A 151 -15.23 -4.62 1.96
C ILE A 151 -16.74 -4.44 2.00
N GLU A 152 -17.48 -5.52 2.03
CA GLU A 152 -18.92 -5.50 2.24
C GLU A 152 -19.22 -5.45 3.74
N ALA A 153 -19.76 -4.32 4.22
CA ALA A 153 -20.17 -4.16 5.59
C ALA A 153 -21.41 -5.00 5.90
N GLY A 154 -21.36 -5.69 7.03
CA GLY A 154 -22.44 -6.47 7.61
C GLY A 154 -23.19 -5.71 8.70
N GLU A 155 -23.47 -6.42 9.80
CA GLU A 155 -24.19 -5.85 10.95
C GLU A 155 -23.36 -4.70 11.59
N ARG A 156 -24.05 -3.65 11.95
CA ARG A 156 -23.48 -2.50 12.64
C ARG A 156 -23.30 -2.82 14.13
N ILE A 157 -22.04 -2.74 14.59
CA ILE A 157 -21.69 -2.93 16.01
C ILE A 157 -21.77 -1.60 16.77
N ASP A 158 -21.19 -0.53 16.18
CA ASP A 158 -21.16 0.83 16.74
C ASP A 158 -21.27 1.87 15.60
N GLU A 159 -21.23 3.16 15.91
CA GLU A 159 -21.41 4.25 14.93
C GLU A 159 -20.51 4.11 13.70
N TYR A 160 -19.26 3.72 13.89
CA TYR A 160 -18.25 3.54 12.84
C TYR A 160 -17.71 2.12 12.76
N VAL A 161 -18.34 1.13 13.44
CA VAL A 161 -17.84 -0.24 13.53
C VAL A 161 -18.87 -1.22 13.00
N PHE A 162 -18.43 -2.10 12.09
CA PHE A 162 -19.29 -3.06 11.39
C PHE A 162 -18.62 -4.44 11.33
N GLU A 163 -19.41 -5.50 11.43
CA GLU A 163 -18.95 -6.82 10.98
C GLU A 163 -18.64 -6.78 9.48
N VAL A 164 -17.74 -7.62 9.01
CA VAL A 164 -17.43 -7.77 7.59
C VAL A 164 -18.15 -9.01 7.05
N ASN A 165 -19.02 -8.83 6.06
CA ASN A 165 -19.65 -9.95 5.39
C ASN A 165 -18.71 -10.61 4.39
N LYS A 166 -17.98 -9.80 3.60
CA LYS A 166 -17.12 -10.33 2.56
C LYS A 166 -16.08 -9.30 2.07
N PHE A 167 -14.92 -9.82 1.66
CA PHE A 167 -13.95 -9.09 0.84
C PHE A 167 -14.15 -9.40 -0.64
N HIS A 168 -13.95 -8.40 -1.48
CA HIS A 168 -14.04 -8.50 -2.94
C HIS A 168 -12.82 -7.83 -3.54
N GLU A 169 -11.89 -8.60 -4.08
CA GLU A 169 -10.65 -8.07 -4.63
C GLU A 169 -10.84 -7.68 -6.10
N LYS A 170 -10.57 -6.41 -6.42
CA LYS A 170 -10.51 -5.82 -7.77
C LYS A 170 -11.69 -6.22 -8.68
N PRO A 171 -12.91 -5.71 -8.40
CA PRO A 171 -14.09 -5.99 -9.23
C PRO A 171 -13.95 -5.36 -10.62
N ASP A 172 -14.75 -5.83 -11.57
CA ASP A 172 -14.93 -5.11 -12.82
C ASP A 172 -15.70 -3.79 -12.61
N HIS A 173 -15.68 -2.91 -13.61
CA HIS A 173 -16.27 -1.57 -13.50
C HIS A 173 -17.78 -1.59 -13.21
N LYS A 174 -18.52 -2.53 -13.81
CA LYS A 174 -19.98 -2.67 -13.60
C LYS A 174 -20.27 -3.09 -12.15
N THR A 175 -19.49 -4.02 -11.63
CA THR A 175 -19.58 -4.47 -10.24
C THR A 175 -19.21 -3.34 -9.27
N ALA A 176 -18.13 -2.59 -9.54
CA ALA A 176 -17.73 -1.46 -8.72
C ALA A 176 -18.79 -0.35 -8.67
N LEU A 177 -19.47 -0.06 -9.79
CA LEU A 177 -20.62 0.86 -9.81
C LEU A 177 -21.77 0.36 -8.93
N SER A 178 -22.09 -0.94 -9.00
CA SER A 178 -23.16 -1.50 -8.16
C SER A 178 -22.84 -1.43 -6.66
N TYR A 179 -21.56 -1.51 -6.29
CA TYR A 179 -21.11 -1.36 -4.90
C TYR A 179 -21.32 0.07 -4.39
N LEU A 180 -21.03 1.08 -5.23
CA LEU A 180 -21.31 2.47 -4.89
C LEU A 180 -22.81 2.72 -4.65
N GLU A 181 -23.65 2.21 -5.54
CA GLU A 181 -25.10 2.38 -5.47
C GLU A 181 -25.72 1.74 -4.22
N LYS A 182 -25.21 0.59 -3.79
CA LYS A 182 -25.65 -0.09 -2.57
C LYS A 182 -25.28 0.62 -1.27
N GLY A 183 -24.15 1.36 -1.25
CA GLY A 183 -23.72 2.20 -0.13
C GLY A 183 -23.18 1.45 1.10
N ASN A 184 -23.13 0.11 1.08
CA ASN A 184 -22.58 -0.73 2.16
C ASN A 184 -21.23 -1.36 1.79
N TYR A 185 -20.55 -0.85 0.76
CA TYR A 185 -19.21 -1.27 0.35
C TYR A 185 -18.21 -0.17 0.58
N PHE A 186 -17.04 -0.55 1.08
CA PHE A 186 -15.94 0.35 1.43
C PHE A 186 -14.65 -0.10 0.76
N TRP A 187 -13.77 0.81 0.38
CA TRP A 187 -12.46 0.42 -0.13
C TRP A 187 -11.60 -0.18 0.98
N ASN A 188 -10.92 -1.28 0.67
CA ASN A 188 -9.91 -1.87 1.55
C ASN A 188 -8.67 -0.97 1.57
N SER A 189 -8.38 -0.39 2.72
CA SER A 189 -7.19 0.46 2.89
C SER A 189 -5.88 -0.31 2.93
N GLY A 190 -5.91 -1.64 3.05
CA GLY A 190 -4.72 -2.46 3.29
C GLY A 190 -4.10 -2.28 4.68
N MET A 191 -4.82 -1.63 5.60
CA MET A 191 -4.41 -1.49 6.99
C MET A 191 -5.16 -2.49 7.86
N PHE A 192 -4.43 -3.21 8.71
CA PHE A 192 -4.99 -4.27 9.55
C PHE A 192 -4.46 -4.18 10.97
N MET A 193 -5.31 -4.49 11.96
CA MET A 193 -4.91 -4.56 13.36
C MET A 193 -5.42 -5.88 13.97
N TYR A 194 -4.57 -6.57 14.74
CA TYR A 194 -4.92 -7.85 15.33
C TYR A 194 -4.03 -8.19 16.52
N LYS A 195 -4.48 -9.13 17.36
CA LYS A 195 -3.60 -9.82 18.32
C LYS A 195 -2.80 -10.90 17.60
N VAL A 196 -1.51 -10.98 17.92
CA VAL A 196 -0.57 -11.94 17.31
C VAL A 196 -1.09 -13.37 17.40
N GLY A 197 -1.59 -13.79 18.57
CA GLY A 197 -2.13 -15.14 18.76
C GLY A 197 -3.28 -15.47 17.82
N TYR A 198 -4.24 -14.56 17.68
CA TYR A 198 -5.36 -14.72 16.77
C TYR A 198 -4.91 -14.78 15.30
N PHE A 199 -3.99 -13.91 14.89
CA PHE A 199 -3.42 -13.95 13.53
C PHE A 199 -2.76 -15.31 13.24
N ILE A 200 -1.94 -15.81 14.16
CA ILE A 200 -1.26 -17.11 14.01
C ILE A 200 -2.28 -18.26 13.88
N GLU A 201 -3.34 -18.25 14.69
CA GLU A 201 -4.41 -19.25 14.61
C GLU A 201 -5.10 -19.22 13.24
N GLN A 202 -5.51 -18.03 12.81
CA GLN A 202 -6.18 -17.84 11.53
C GLN A 202 -5.28 -18.20 10.33
N MET A 203 -3.98 -17.86 10.38
CA MET A 203 -3.01 -18.26 9.36
C MET A 203 -2.79 -19.77 9.32
N LYS A 204 -2.72 -20.46 10.46
CA LYS A 204 -2.64 -21.92 10.52
C LYS A 204 -3.86 -22.59 9.89
N LYS A 205 -5.04 -22.03 10.11
CA LYS A 205 -6.30 -22.56 9.59
C LYS A 205 -6.48 -22.31 8.09
N HIS A 206 -6.20 -21.11 7.62
CA HIS A 206 -6.58 -20.66 6.28
C HIS A 206 -5.41 -20.59 5.28
N ALA A 207 -4.18 -20.44 5.76
CA ALA A 207 -2.98 -20.32 4.94
C ALA A 207 -1.77 -21.10 5.51
N PRO A 208 -1.93 -22.42 5.85
CA PRO A 208 -0.85 -23.21 6.44
C PRO A 208 0.40 -23.24 5.56
N GLN A 209 0.26 -23.21 4.24
CA GLN A 209 1.36 -23.17 3.28
C GLN A 209 2.22 -21.90 3.38
N VAL A 210 1.70 -20.83 3.99
CA VAL A 210 2.46 -19.60 4.26
C VAL A 210 3.13 -19.67 5.62
N ILE A 211 2.40 -20.02 6.70
CA ILE A 211 2.90 -19.89 8.06
C ILE A 211 3.77 -21.07 8.50
N GLU A 212 3.47 -22.31 8.10
CA GLU A 212 4.19 -23.49 8.57
C GLU A 212 5.71 -23.47 8.29
N PRO A 213 6.19 -23.02 7.11
CA PRO A 213 7.63 -22.90 6.87
C PRO A 213 8.34 -22.00 7.90
N PHE A 214 7.72 -20.90 8.32
CA PHE A 214 8.26 -20.01 9.36
C PHE A 214 8.27 -20.67 10.75
N LEU A 215 7.25 -21.44 11.11
CA LEU A 215 7.17 -22.12 12.40
C LEU A 215 8.21 -23.25 12.55
N LYS A 216 8.70 -23.81 11.46
CA LYS A 216 9.75 -24.86 11.44
C LYS A 216 11.15 -24.32 11.76
N LYS A 217 11.29 -23.02 12.06
CA LYS A 217 12.55 -22.33 12.44
C LYS A 217 13.74 -22.64 11.50
N ARG A 218 13.50 -22.58 10.20
CA ARG A 218 14.53 -22.74 9.16
C ARG A 218 15.23 -21.40 8.89
N ASP A 219 16.30 -21.47 8.09
CA ASP A 219 16.90 -20.27 7.53
C ASP A 219 15.88 -19.46 6.71
N LEU A 220 15.89 -18.14 6.87
CA LEU A 220 14.91 -17.24 6.24
C LEU A 220 14.95 -17.31 4.70
N GLU A 221 16.12 -17.50 4.11
CA GLU A 221 16.27 -17.72 2.66
C GLU A 221 15.52 -18.96 2.18
N GLN A 222 15.61 -20.07 2.92
CA GLN A 222 14.92 -21.31 2.59
C GLN A 222 13.41 -21.12 2.74
N ILE A 223 12.94 -20.48 3.80
CA ILE A 223 11.53 -20.17 4.01
C ILE A 223 10.97 -19.39 2.81
N TYR A 224 11.66 -18.30 2.41
CA TYR A 224 11.20 -17.46 1.31
C TYR A 224 11.26 -18.15 -0.07
N ARG A 225 12.07 -19.18 -0.25
CA ARG A 225 12.02 -20.01 -1.47
C ARG A 225 10.79 -20.92 -1.49
N GLU A 226 10.37 -21.44 -0.33
CA GLU A 226 9.26 -22.39 -0.19
C GLU A 226 7.88 -21.71 -0.17
N VAL A 227 7.71 -20.57 0.54
CA VAL A 227 6.42 -19.91 0.68
C VAL A 227 5.88 -19.42 -0.65
N PRO A 228 4.56 -19.52 -0.89
CA PRO A 228 3.93 -19.01 -2.10
C PRO A 228 3.98 -17.46 -2.13
N SER A 229 3.99 -16.90 -3.33
CA SER A 229 3.81 -15.45 -3.53
C SER A 229 2.31 -15.13 -3.57
N ILE A 230 1.76 -14.70 -2.43
CA ILE A 230 0.32 -14.44 -2.25
C ILE A 230 0.10 -13.21 -1.38
N SER A 231 -0.94 -12.41 -1.69
CA SER A 231 -1.34 -11.30 -0.82
C SER A 231 -2.02 -11.79 0.45
N ILE A 232 -1.98 -10.97 1.50
CA ILE A 232 -2.68 -11.25 2.76
C ILE A 232 -4.19 -11.28 2.54
N ASP A 233 -4.69 -10.52 1.57
CA ASP A 233 -6.11 -10.48 1.21
C ASP A 233 -6.58 -11.87 0.78
N TYR A 234 -5.94 -12.47 -0.21
CA TYR A 234 -6.27 -13.83 -0.69
C TYR A 234 -5.89 -14.94 0.29
N ALA A 235 -4.80 -14.77 1.04
CA ALA A 235 -4.36 -15.79 1.97
C ALA A 235 -5.26 -15.88 3.20
N LEU A 236 -5.69 -14.73 3.72
CA LEU A 236 -6.35 -14.64 5.01
C LEU A 236 -7.65 -13.82 4.99
N MET A 237 -7.63 -12.55 4.49
CA MET A 237 -8.73 -11.62 4.70
C MET A 237 -10.05 -12.07 4.06
N GLU A 238 -10.01 -12.79 2.95
CA GLU A 238 -11.21 -13.38 2.32
C GLU A 238 -11.77 -14.62 3.07
N LYS A 239 -11.05 -15.15 4.06
CA LYS A 239 -11.32 -16.46 4.68
C LYS A 239 -11.38 -16.44 6.19
N ALA A 240 -10.82 -15.41 6.84
CA ALA A 240 -10.73 -15.32 8.29
C ALA A 240 -12.11 -15.44 8.94
N ASP A 241 -12.15 -16.13 10.08
CA ASP A 241 -13.40 -16.46 10.78
C ASP A 241 -14.17 -15.20 11.22
N ARG A 242 -13.44 -14.15 11.62
CA ARG A 242 -14.05 -12.90 12.03
C ARG A 242 -13.17 -11.71 11.68
N ILE A 243 -13.76 -10.78 10.93
CA ILE A 243 -13.18 -9.48 10.63
C ILE A 243 -14.19 -8.41 11.00
N VAL A 244 -13.69 -7.35 11.65
CA VAL A 244 -14.48 -6.17 11.98
C VAL A 244 -13.88 -4.98 11.25
N MET A 245 -14.73 -4.18 10.63
CA MET A 245 -14.31 -2.98 9.91
C MET A 245 -14.60 -1.73 10.72
N VAL A 246 -13.59 -0.87 10.82
CA VAL A 246 -13.77 0.52 11.21
C VAL A 246 -13.98 1.34 9.93
N LYS A 247 -15.18 1.93 9.77
CA LYS A 247 -15.49 2.89 8.71
C LYS A 247 -14.68 4.16 8.94
N ALA A 248 -13.70 4.41 8.09
CA ALA A 248 -12.80 5.55 8.18
C ALA A 248 -13.14 6.62 7.14
N GLU A 249 -13.21 7.88 7.57
CA GLU A 249 -13.62 9.03 6.76
C GLU A 249 -12.46 10.01 6.52
N PHE A 250 -11.23 9.66 6.89
CA PHE A 250 -10.05 10.47 6.55
C PHE A 250 -9.69 10.36 5.07
N VAL A 251 -9.05 11.39 4.55
CA VAL A 251 -8.51 11.39 3.18
C VAL A 251 -7.45 10.30 3.04
N TRP A 252 -7.67 9.40 2.09
CA TRP A 252 -6.78 8.28 1.82
C TRP A 252 -6.66 8.01 0.32
N SER A 253 -5.46 7.61 -0.10
CA SER A 253 -5.20 7.05 -1.44
C SER A 253 -4.06 6.04 -1.37
N ASP A 254 -4.17 4.95 -2.14
CA ASP A 254 -3.05 4.03 -2.35
C ASP A 254 -1.97 4.61 -3.28
N VAL A 255 -2.20 5.81 -3.84
CA VAL A 255 -1.32 6.46 -4.81
C VAL A 255 -0.92 5.47 -5.92
N GLY A 256 -1.91 4.91 -6.61
CA GLY A 256 -1.72 3.77 -7.53
C GLY A 256 -0.97 4.12 -8.82
N ASN A 257 -1.12 5.34 -9.32
CA ASN A 257 -0.52 5.82 -10.56
C ASN A 257 -0.55 7.35 -10.65
N PHE A 258 -0.15 7.93 -11.78
CA PHE A 258 -0.13 9.40 -11.98
C PHE A 258 -1.52 10.05 -11.96
N ASN A 259 -2.60 9.35 -12.32
CA ASN A 259 -3.96 9.89 -12.17
C ASN A 259 -4.28 10.17 -10.70
N SER A 260 -3.87 9.29 -9.79
CA SER A 260 -4.05 9.50 -8.35
C SER A 260 -3.39 10.78 -7.85
N LEU A 261 -2.20 11.15 -8.38
CA LEU A 261 -1.53 12.39 -8.01
C LEU A 261 -2.34 13.62 -8.44
N LYS A 262 -2.89 13.59 -9.65
CA LYS A 262 -3.75 14.64 -10.16
C LYS A 262 -5.03 14.77 -9.34
N ASP A 263 -5.70 13.66 -9.03
CA ASP A 263 -6.93 13.63 -8.23
C ASP A 263 -6.68 14.18 -6.81
N LEU A 264 -5.48 14.00 -6.29
CA LEU A 264 -5.03 14.54 -5.00
C LEU A 264 -4.52 15.99 -5.08
N GLY A 265 -4.67 16.64 -6.24
CA GLY A 265 -4.36 18.06 -6.42
C GLY A 265 -2.89 18.39 -6.63
N VAL A 266 -2.04 17.39 -6.96
CA VAL A 266 -0.65 17.66 -7.35
C VAL A 266 -0.64 18.47 -8.64
N LYS A 267 -0.03 19.66 -8.58
CA LYS A 267 0.00 20.61 -9.70
C LYS A 267 1.03 20.21 -10.76
N ASN A 268 0.79 20.65 -11.99
CA ASN A 268 1.78 20.61 -13.06
C ASN A 268 3.06 21.36 -12.66
N SER A 269 4.18 20.97 -13.28
CA SER A 269 5.46 21.65 -13.08
C SER A 269 5.38 23.13 -13.42
N GLN A 270 6.10 23.97 -12.67
CA GLN A 270 6.00 25.43 -12.68
C GLN A 270 6.21 26.05 -14.06
N HIS A 271 7.12 25.52 -14.90
CA HIS A 271 7.45 26.04 -16.21
C HIS A 271 6.69 25.32 -17.34
N THR A 272 5.38 25.08 -17.13
CA THR A 272 4.49 24.44 -18.11
C THR A 272 3.62 25.49 -18.77
N VAL A 273 3.74 25.65 -20.10
CA VAL A 273 2.85 26.46 -20.94
C VAL A 273 1.88 25.53 -21.68
N VAL A 274 0.59 25.82 -21.55
CA VAL A 274 -0.48 25.00 -22.12
C VAL A 274 -1.35 25.83 -23.05
N MET A 275 -1.59 25.33 -24.28
CA MET A 275 -2.48 25.96 -25.26
C MET A 275 -3.39 24.92 -25.91
N ASN A 276 -4.69 25.19 -26.01
CA ASN A 276 -5.69 24.30 -26.62
C ASN A 276 -5.59 22.85 -26.09
N THR A 277 -5.42 22.70 -24.76
CA THR A 277 -5.17 21.43 -24.09
C THR A 277 -6.02 21.37 -22.83
N GLU A 278 -6.74 20.28 -22.67
CA GLU A 278 -7.55 20.00 -21.49
C GLU A 278 -7.01 18.74 -20.79
N ASN A 279 -7.26 18.61 -19.48
CA ASN A 279 -6.99 17.41 -18.71
C ASN A 279 -5.54 16.91 -18.87
N LEU A 280 -4.57 17.74 -18.48
CA LEU A 280 -3.14 17.47 -18.58
C LEU A 280 -2.51 17.27 -17.19
N PHE A 281 -1.57 16.34 -17.07
CA PHE A 281 -0.65 16.22 -15.94
C PHE A 281 0.78 16.24 -16.43
N VAL A 282 1.60 17.18 -15.94
CA VAL A 282 3.00 17.35 -16.34
C VAL A 282 3.90 17.36 -15.11
N LYS A 283 4.90 16.50 -15.10
CA LYS A 283 5.97 16.46 -14.11
C LYS A 283 7.32 16.42 -14.83
N THR A 284 8.04 17.54 -14.81
CA THR A 284 9.36 17.69 -15.46
C THR A 284 10.16 18.78 -14.76
N SER A 285 11.48 18.69 -14.79
CA SER A 285 12.40 19.74 -14.35
C SER A 285 12.66 20.77 -15.45
N LYS A 286 12.31 20.48 -16.71
CA LYS A 286 12.55 21.34 -17.87
C LYS A 286 11.34 22.18 -18.20
N PRO A 287 11.53 23.38 -18.80
CA PRO A 287 10.43 24.10 -19.41
C PRO A 287 9.77 23.28 -20.52
N ILE A 288 8.43 23.27 -20.53
CA ILE A 288 7.65 22.53 -21.53
C ILE A 288 6.50 23.36 -22.08
N ILE A 289 6.25 23.23 -23.37
CA ILE A 289 5.09 23.78 -24.06
C ILE A 289 4.25 22.62 -24.59
N VAL A 290 2.96 22.60 -24.26
CA VAL A 290 2.01 21.58 -24.71
C VAL A 290 0.87 22.25 -25.46
N ILE A 291 0.65 21.87 -26.72
CA ILE A 291 -0.35 22.49 -27.60
C ILE A 291 -1.21 21.40 -28.24
N GLY A 292 -2.54 21.51 -28.08
CA GLY A 292 -3.51 20.67 -28.77
C GLY A 292 -3.51 19.18 -28.35
N VAL A 293 -2.99 18.85 -27.16
CA VAL A 293 -2.93 17.49 -26.63
C VAL A 293 -3.71 17.39 -25.33
N SER A 294 -4.80 16.61 -25.31
CA SER A 294 -5.66 16.45 -24.13
C SER A 294 -5.58 15.04 -23.54
N ASP A 295 -6.08 14.89 -22.28
CA ASP A 295 -6.14 13.62 -21.53
C ASP A 295 -4.77 12.93 -21.46
N THR A 296 -3.72 13.70 -21.21
CA THR A 296 -2.34 13.22 -21.35
C THR A 296 -1.53 13.44 -20.08
N ILE A 297 -0.69 12.47 -19.79
CA ILE A 297 0.35 12.52 -18.77
C ILE A 297 1.69 12.64 -19.46
N ILE A 298 2.50 13.62 -19.03
CA ILE A 298 3.88 13.82 -19.45
C ILE A 298 4.75 13.86 -18.22
N VAL A 299 5.67 12.90 -18.10
CA VAL A 299 6.60 12.84 -16.97
C VAL A 299 8.02 12.67 -17.50
N GLU A 300 8.93 13.48 -17.01
CA GLU A 300 10.34 13.44 -17.40
C GLU A 300 11.21 13.50 -16.16
N ASN A 301 12.27 12.72 -16.17
CA ASN A 301 13.42 12.82 -15.27
C ASN A 301 14.68 12.24 -15.96
N GLU A 302 15.74 12.00 -15.18
CA GLU A 302 17.00 11.43 -15.68
C GLU A 302 16.86 10.01 -16.27
N ASN A 303 15.87 9.24 -15.85
CA ASN A 303 15.67 7.85 -16.30
C ASN A 303 14.87 7.77 -17.62
N GLY A 304 14.22 8.85 -18.04
CA GLY A 304 13.48 8.86 -19.29
C GLY A 304 12.28 9.80 -19.34
N ILE A 305 11.49 9.63 -20.40
CA ILE A 305 10.29 10.42 -20.67
C ILE A 305 9.10 9.48 -20.88
N LEU A 306 8.03 9.70 -20.13
CA LEU A 306 6.72 9.08 -20.34
C LEU A 306 5.78 10.09 -20.99
N VAL A 307 5.17 9.73 -22.12
CA VAL A 307 4.00 10.41 -22.69
C VAL A 307 2.92 9.37 -22.85
N CYS A 308 1.80 9.53 -22.17
CA CYS A 308 0.76 8.53 -22.10
C CYS A 308 -0.62 9.14 -22.02
N LYS A 309 -1.62 8.59 -22.70
CA LYS A 309 -3.03 8.88 -22.42
C LYS A 309 -3.40 8.41 -21.02
N MET A 310 -4.22 9.18 -20.29
CA MET A 310 -4.61 8.90 -18.92
C MET A 310 -5.29 7.53 -18.75
N ASP A 311 -6.08 7.13 -19.73
CA ASP A 311 -6.79 5.84 -19.78
C ASP A 311 -5.91 4.65 -20.22
N GLN A 312 -4.63 4.88 -20.58
CA GLN A 312 -3.68 3.85 -21.04
C GLN A 312 -2.56 3.56 -20.03
N LEU A 313 -2.60 4.16 -18.85
CA LEU A 313 -1.54 3.99 -17.84
C LEU A 313 -1.33 2.53 -17.40
N ASP A 314 -2.34 1.71 -17.43
CA ASP A 314 -2.25 0.28 -17.05
C ASP A 314 -1.31 -0.50 -17.98
N ARG A 315 -1.08 -0.02 -19.21
CA ARG A 315 -0.16 -0.61 -20.17
C ARG A 315 1.31 -0.25 -19.94
N LEU A 316 1.59 0.65 -18.99
CA LEU A 316 2.96 1.09 -18.70
C LEU A 316 3.90 -0.09 -18.38
N ARG A 317 3.43 -1.08 -17.60
CA ARG A 317 4.25 -2.27 -17.27
C ARG A 317 4.59 -3.12 -18.49
N GLU A 318 3.67 -3.22 -19.46
CA GLU A 318 3.92 -3.91 -20.74
C GLU A 318 4.98 -3.16 -21.55
N ALA A 319 4.82 -1.84 -21.67
CA ALA A 319 5.76 -0.99 -22.39
C ALA A 319 7.18 -1.02 -21.78
N LEU A 320 7.29 -1.04 -20.45
CA LEU A 320 8.59 -1.14 -19.77
C LEU A 320 9.32 -2.45 -20.09
N LYS A 321 8.64 -3.58 -20.17
CA LYS A 321 9.27 -4.85 -20.56
C LYS A 321 9.86 -4.77 -21.99
N VAL A 322 9.13 -4.10 -22.90
CA VAL A 322 9.61 -3.90 -24.29
C VAL A 322 10.81 -2.96 -24.31
N LEU A 323 10.78 -1.88 -23.50
CA LEU A 323 11.90 -0.95 -23.39
C LEU A 323 13.17 -1.64 -22.86
N GLU A 324 13.05 -2.41 -21.77
CA GLU A 324 14.16 -3.18 -21.19
C GLU A 324 14.77 -4.16 -22.19
N GLN A 325 13.94 -4.82 -22.99
CA GLN A 325 14.43 -5.74 -24.04
C GLN A 325 15.23 -4.99 -25.11
N LYS A 326 14.70 -3.87 -25.62
CA LYS A 326 15.40 -3.05 -26.62
C LYS A 326 16.74 -2.51 -26.14
N MET A 327 16.82 -2.07 -24.85
CA MET A 327 18.06 -1.60 -24.26
C MET A 327 19.11 -2.71 -24.19
N LYS A 328 18.74 -3.93 -23.80
CA LYS A 328 19.64 -5.09 -23.78
C LYS A 328 20.13 -5.50 -25.19
N ASP A 329 19.28 -5.34 -26.19
CA ASP A 329 19.64 -5.67 -27.60
C ASP A 329 20.59 -4.63 -28.21
N HIS A 330 20.60 -3.39 -27.70
CA HIS A 330 21.55 -2.34 -28.12
C HIS A 330 22.92 -2.41 -27.40
N GLU A 331 23.00 -3.07 -26.24
CA GLU A 331 24.26 -3.28 -25.52
C GLU A 331 25.05 -4.51 -26.01
N ARG A 332 24.48 -5.29 -26.93
CA ARG A 332 25.12 -6.45 -27.60
C ARG A 332 25.64 -6.08 -29.00
#